data_663145337c88a305151923e0c9b78e09
#
_entry.id   663145337c88a305151923e0c9b78e09
#
_cell.length_a   1.000
_cell.length_b   1.000
_cell.length_c   1.000
_cell.angle_alpha   90.00
_cell.angle_beta   90.00
_cell.angle_gamma   90.00
#
_symmetry.space_group_name_H-M   'P 1'
#
loop_
_entity.id
_entity.type
_entity.pdbx_description
1 polymer ?
#
loop_
_entity_poly.entity_id
_entity_poly.type
_entity_poly.pdbx_seq_one_letter_code
_entity_poly.pdbx_strand_id
1 'polypeptide(L)'
;MTDRRENLTYEDFGTAVRELAQVIADDGYEPDIVLSIARGGVFVAGGLAYALDCKNIHLVNVEFYTGVGTTLDMPVMLAPAPNVIDFSDKKVLITDDVADTGKTLKLVRDFCLDTVAEVRSAVIYEKSHSLVKCEYVWKRTDEWINFPWSVLPVVRKAGEPVTPSREAL
;
A
#
# COMPACT_ATOMS: atom_id res chain seq x y z
N MET A 1 -15.63 -25.34 2.97
CA MET A 1 -15.31 -24.04 2.31
C MET A 1 -13.93 -24.19 1.70
N THR A 2 -13.81 -24.06 0.39
CA THR A 2 -12.50 -24.04 -0.27
C THR A 2 -11.85 -22.72 0.13
N ASP A 3 -10.75 -22.80 0.85
CA ASP A 3 -9.89 -21.66 1.21
C ASP A 3 -9.19 -21.18 -0.09
N ARG A 4 -9.96 -20.47 -0.92
CA ARG A 4 -9.45 -19.90 -2.17
C ARG A 4 -8.53 -18.75 -1.81
N ARG A 5 -7.31 -18.82 -2.37
CA ARG A 5 -6.29 -17.79 -2.19
C ARG A 5 -5.91 -17.22 -3.55
N GLU A 6 -5.81 -15.93 -3.59
CA GLU A 6 -5.19 -15.22 -4.71
C GLU A 6 -3.67 -15.30 -4.54
N ASN A 7 -2.96 -15.75 -5.57
CA ASN A 7 -1.50 -15.83 -5.53
C ASN A 7 -0.91 -14.83 -6.52
N LEU A 8 -0.17 -13.87 -6.02
CA LEU A 8 0.58 -12.93 -6.82
C LEU A 8 2.05 -13.39 -6.90
N THR A 9 2.55 -13.56 -8.11
CA THR A 9 3.99 -13.80 -8.33
C THR A 9 4.71 -12.46 -8.57
N TYR A 10 6.06 -12.46 -8.52
CA TYR A 10 6.82 -11.26 -8.92
C TYR A 10 6.65 -10.90 -10.40
N GLU A 11 6.41 -11.87 -11.25
CA GLU A 11 6.10 -11.64 -12.67
C GLU A 11 4.74 -10.97 -12.85
N ASP A 12 3.70 -11.49 -12.18
CA ASP A 12 2.37 -10.88 -12.18
C ASP A 12 2.39 -9.48 -11.57
N PHE A 13 3.18 -9.28 -10.51
CA PHE A 13 3.38 -7.96 -9.91
C PHE A 13 3.99 -6.96 -10.91
N GLY A 14 5.02 -7.40 -11.65
CA GLY A 14 5.61 -6.56 -12.70
C GLY A 14 4.59 -6.14 -13.77
N THR A 15 3.74 -7.08 -14.19
CA THR A 15 2.62 -6.82 -15.11
C THR A 15 1.61 -5.86 -14.49
N ALA A 16 1.17 -6.11 -13.26
CA ALA A 16 0.21 -5.29 -12.53
C ALA A 16 0.66 -3.82 -12.42
N VAL A 17 1.92 -3.61 -12.07
CA VAL A 17 2.50 -2.25 -11.98
C VAL A 17 2.48 -1.54 -13.32
N ARG A 18 2.82 -2.21 -14.42
CA ARG A 18 2.79 -1.61 -15.76
C ARG A 18 1.38 -1.28 -16.21
N GLU A 19 0.42 -2.15 -15.95
CA GLU A 19 -0.98 -1.93 -16.28
C GLU A 19 -1.58 -0.79 -15.44
N LEU A 20 -1.31 -0.72 -14.14
CA LEU A 20 -1.71 0.40 -13.29
C LEU A 20 -1.11 1.73 -13.77
N ALA A 21 0.18 1.74 -14.08
CA ALA A 21 0.85 2.95 -14.59
C ALA A 21 0.21 3.43 -15.90
N GLN A 22 -0.17 2.51 -16.78
CA GLN A 22 -0.86 2.86 -18.02
C GLN A 22 -2.23 3.48 -17.74
N VAL A 23 -3.02 2.90 -16.82
CA VAL A 23 -4.32 3.45 -16.42
C VAL A 23 -4.18 4.86 -15.83
N ILE A 24 -3.17 5.08 -14.97
CA ILE A 24 -2.87 6.39 -14.38
C ILE A 24 -2.52 7.41 -15.47
N ALA A 25 -1.67 7.02 -16.42
CA ALA A 25 -1.26 7.88 -17.52
C ALA A 25 -2.41 8.21 -18.48
N ASP A 26 -3.25 7.23 -18.80
CA ASP A 26 -4.42 7.40 -19.67
C ASP A 26 -5.48 8.32 -19.05
N ASP A 27 -5.56 8.34 -17.70
CA ASP A 27 -6.42 9.26 -16.93
C ASP A 27 -5.82 10.69 -16.84
N GLY A 28 -4.62 10.89 -17.36
CA GLY A 28 -3.92 12.18 -17.36
C GLY A 28 -3.44 12.62 -15.97
N TYR A 29 -3.33 11.69 -15.02
CA TYR A 29 -2.83 11.99 -13.69
C TYR A 29 -1.30 11.86 -13.63
N GLU A 30 -0.64 12.98 -13.45
CA GLU A 30 0.82 13.07 -13.29
C GLU A 30 1.14 13.39 -11.83
N PRO A 31 1.53 12.42 -11.01
CA PRO A 31 1.86 12.67 -9.61
C PRO A 31 3.20 13.41 -9.48
N ASP A 32 3.21 14.44 -8.64
CA ASP A 32 4.45 15.11 -8.22
C ASP A 32 5.19 14.28 -7.16
N ILE A 33 4.42 13.52 -6.37
CA ILE A 33 4.90 12.73 -5.23
C ILE A 33 4.21 11.37 -5.23
N VAL A 34 4.99 10.31 -5.01
CA VAL A 34 4.48 8.99 -4.63
C VAL A 34 4.67 8.82 -3.13
N LEU A 35 3.57 8.70 -2.38
CA LEU A 35 3.57 8.46 -0.94
C LEU A 35 3.28 6.99 -0.66
N SER A 36 4.30 6.27 -0.25
CA SER A 36 4.24 4.83 0.01
C SER A 36 3.81 4.50 1.42
N ILE A 37 2.87 3.60 1.58
CA ILE A 37 2.55 3.00 2.88
C ILE A 37 3.43 1.77 3.07
N ALA A 38 4.32 1.80 4.06
CA ALA A 38 5.17 0.65 4.35
C ALA A 38 4.32 -0.41 5.12
N ARG A 39 4.60 -1.67 4.85
CA ARG A 39 5.72 -2.24 4.06
C ARG A 39 5.34 -2.58 2.62
N GLY A 40 4.17 -3.19 2.38
CA GLY A 40 3.75 -3.68 1.06
C GLY A 40 3.70 -2.61 -0.02
N GLY A 41 3.23 -1.43 0.32
CA GLY A 41 3.17 -0.29 -0.60
C GLY A 41 4.51 0.17 -1.16
N VAL A 42 5.63 -0.16 -0.51
CA VAL A 42 6.98 0.21 -0.98
C VAL A 42 7.31 -0.46 -2.32
N PHE A 43 6.90 -1.70 -2.50
CA PHE A 43 7.06 -2.40 -3.78
C PHE A 43 6.28 -1.70 -4.89
N VAL A 44 5.02 -1.36 -4.60
CA VAL A 44 4.13 -0.68 -5.55
C VAL A 44 4.66 0.72 -5.89
N ALA A 45 5.07 1.47 -4.86
CA ALA A 45 5.65 2.81 -5.03
C ALA A 45 6.86 2.81 -5.95
N GLY A 46 7.81 1.93 -5.70
CA GLY A 46 9.02 1.81 -6.52
C GLY A 46 8.70 1.51 -7.98
N GLY A 47 7.83 0.53 -8.21
CA GLY A 47 7.41 0.15 -9.56
C GLY A 47 6.67 1.27 -10.31
N LEU A 48 5.68 1.90 -9.67
CA LEU A 48 4.92 3.00 -10.28
C LEU A 48 5.78 4.25 -10.49
N ALA A 49 6.67 4.59 -9.54
CA ALA A 49 7.55 5.74 -9.65
C ALA A 49 8.49 5.64 -10.87
N TYR A 50 9.04 4.45 -11.13
CA TYR A 50 9.80 4.21 -12.36
C TYR A 50 8.93 4.27 -13.61
N ALA A 51 7.75 3.66 -13.57
CA ALA A 51 6.86 3.60 -14.74
C ALA A 51 6.29 4.97 -15.13
N LEU A 52 6.09 5.88 -14.16
CA LEU A 52 5.53 7.22 -14.33
C LEU A 52 6.60 8.33 -14.32
N ASP A 53 7.89 7.98 -14.26
CA ASP A 53 9.03 8.91 -14.11
C ASP A 53 8.88 9.90 -12.94
N CYS A 54 8.28 9.47 -11.84
CA CYS A 54 8.16 10.25 -10.62
C CYS A 54 9.31 9.91 -9.67
N LYS A 55 10.25 10.81 -9.49
CA LYS A 55 11.46 10.58 -8.65
C LYS A 55 11.25 10.89 -7.17
N ASN A 56 10.20 11.63 -6.85
CA ASN A 56 9.93 12.07 -5.48
C ASN A 56 9.07 11.04 -4.75
N ILE A 57 9.71 10.18 -3.98
CA ILE A 57 9.06 9.13 -3.19
C ILE A 57 9.21 9.46 -1.71
N HIS A 58 8.11 9.45 -0.99
CA HIS A 58 8.07 9.51 0.46
C HIS A 58 7.45 8.23 1.02
N LEU A 59 7.74 7.95 2.28
CA LEU A 59 7.30 6.73 2.96
C LEU A 59 6.67 7.06 4.30
N VAL A 60 5.56 6.42 4.61
CA VAL A 60 4.95 6.41 5.94
C VAL A 60 4.86 4.99 6.47
N ASN A 61 5.19 4.81 7.74
CA ASN A 61 4.90 3.58 8.48
C ASN A 61 3.58 3.75 9.21
N VAL A 62 2.68 2.79 9.03
CA VAL A 62 1.40 2.75 9.75
C VAL A 62 1.29 1.41 10.47
N GLU A 63 1.01 1.45 11.75
CA GLU A 63 0.75 0.26 12.56
C GLU A 63 -0.61 0.37 13.25
N PHE A 64 -1.27 -0.78 13.42
CA PHE A 64 -2.45 -0.87 14.26
C PHE A 64 -2.04 -0.99 15.72
N TYR A 65 -2.44 -0.02 16.54
CA TYR A 65 -2.14 -0.03 17.96
C TYR A 65 -3.13 -0.93 18.70
N THR A 66 -2.65 -2.09 19.10
CA THR A 66 -3.33 -2.97 20.06
C THR A 66 -2.75 -2.75 21.44
N GLY A 67 -3.19 -1.70 22.14
CA GLY A 67 -2.79 -1.47 23.52
C GLY A 67 -3.33 -2.57 24.44
N VAL A 68 -2.54 -2.95 25.45
CA VAL A 68 -2.99 -3.87 26.49
C VAL A 68 -4.24 -3.27 27.16
N GLY A 69 -5.40 -3.90 26.95
CA GLY A 69 -6.67 -3.48 27.55
C GLY A 69 -7.53 -2.49 26.75
N THR A 70 -7.15 -2.13 25.51
CA THR A 70 -7.98 -1.29 24.63
C THR A 70 -8.32 -2.02 23.33
N THR A 71 -9.62 -2.11 23.03
CA THR A 71 -10.17 -2.74 21.82
C THR A 71 -10.27 -1.79 20.63
N LEU A 72 -9.53 -0.70 20.61
CA LEU A 72 -9.51 0.24 19.50
C LEU A 72 -8.47 -0.20 18.46
N ASP A 73 -8.97 -0.91 17.47
CA ASP A 73 -8.25 -1.27 16.26
C ASP A 73 -8.11 -0.03 15.36
N MET A 74 -7.21 0.88 15.76
CA MET A 74 -6.97 2.15 15.06
C MET A 74 -5.55 2.18 14.49
N PRO A 75 -5.41 2.58 13.21
CA PRO A 75 -4.10 2.76 12.61
C PRO A 75 -3.43 4.03 13.16
N VAL A 76 -2.12 3.96 13.40
CA VAL A 76 -1.28 5.05 13.87
C VAL A 76 -0.10 5.22 12.93
N MET A 77 0.14 6.45 12.50
CA MET A 77 1.33 6.79 11.72
C MET A 77 2.53 6.90 12.66
N LEU A 78 3.60 6.16 12.37
CA LEU A 78 4.82 6.13 13.17
C LEU A 78 5.82 7.19 12.70
N ALA A 79 6.55 7.76 13.66
CA ALA A 79 7.67 8.65 13.36
C ALA A 79 8.91 7.86 12.88
N PRO A 80 9.74 8.43 11.97
CA PRO A 80 9.55 9.73 11.34
C PRO A 80 8.47 9.68 10.25
N ALA A 81 7.61 10.67 10.20
CA ALA A 81 6.66 10.87 9.13
C ALA A 81 7.08 12.07 8.26
N PRO A 82 6.74 12.08 6.96
CA PRO A 82 6.97 13.25 6.13
C PRO A 82 6.27 14.49 6.71
N ASN A 83 6.85 15.67 6.50
CA ASN A 83 6.15 16.90 6.80
C ASN A 83 5.15 17.19 5.68
N VAL A 84 3.87 17.18 5.99
CA VAL A 84 2.81 17.40 4.99
C VAL A 84 2.88 18.77 4.32
N ILE A 85 3.51 19.77 4.98
CA ILE A 85 3.74 21.12 4.38
C ILE A 85 4.62 21.02 3.13
N ASP A 86 5.53 20.03 3.07
CA ASP A 86 6.37 19.81 1.90
C ASP A 86 5.58 19.29 0.69
N PHE A 87 4.32 18.90 0.92
CA PHE A 87 3.38 18.41 -0.10
C PHE A 87 2.41 19.51 -0.59
N SER A 88 2.54 20.73 -0.08
CA SER A 88 1.64 21.85 -0.44
C SER A 88 1.58 22.01 -1.95
N ASP A 89 0.34 22.13 -2.46
CA ASP A 89 0.04 22.32 -3.88
C ASP A 89 0.58 21.22 -4.81
N LYS A 90 0.92 20.03 -4.27
CA LYS A 90 1.39 18.87 -5.04
C LYS A 90 0.26 17.88 -5.31
N LYS A 91 0.39 17.14 -6.41
CA LYS A 91 -0.42 15.95 -6.67
C LYS A 91 0.26 14.74 -6.04
N VAL A 92 -0.42 14.10 -5.09
CA VAL A 92 0.11 12.98 -4.32
C VAL A 92 -0.59 11.68 -4.71
N LEU A 93 0.20 10.69 -5.12
CA LEU A 93 -0.27 9.32 -5.34
C LEU A 93 0.10 8.47 -4.13
N ILE A 94 -0.90 8.10 -3.33
CA ILE A 94 -0.72 7.16 -2.24
C ILE A 94 -0.70 5.74 -2.80
N THR A 95 0.27 4.92 -2.38
CA THR A 95 0.41 3.53 -2.83
C THR A 95 0.41 2.54 -1.68
N ASP A 96 -0.32 1.44 -1.85
CA ASP A 96 -0.29 0.28 -0.98
C ASP A 96 -0.43 -1.01 -1.80
N ASP A 97 -0.18 -2.17 -1.21
CA ASP A 97 -0.38 -3.45 -1.89
C ASP A 97 -1.85 -3.87 -1.89
N VAL A 98 -2.55 -3.65 -0.79
CA VAL A 98 -3.98 -3.99 -0.67
C VAL A 98 -4.76 -2.96 0.15
N ALA A 99 -5.90 -2.54 -0.38
CA ALA A 99 -6.93 -1.86 0.38
C ALA A 99 -7.86 -2.91 1.00
N ASP A 100 -7.52 -3.41 2.18
CA ASP A 100 -8.33 -4.41 2.90
C ASP A 100 -9.48 -3.72 3.63
N THR A 101 -9.36 -3.35 4.90
CA THR A 101 -10.39 -2.56 5.59
C THR A 101 -10.45 -1.11 5.12
N GLY A 102 -9.39 -0.62 4.51
CA GLY A 102 -9.22 0.76 4.06
C GLY A 102 -8.90 1.77 5.18
N LYS A 103 -8.79 1.32 6.44
CA LYS A 103 -8.50 2.21 7.59
C LYS A 103 -7.14 2.90 7.44
N THR A 104 -6.11 2.16 7.03
CA THR A 104 -4.75 2.68 6.79
C THR A 104 -4.75 3.73 5.68
N LEU A 105 -5.35 3.40 4.55
CA LEU A 105 -5.47 4.34 3.43
C LEU A 105 -6.26 5.60 3.81
N LYS A 106 -7.34 5.43 4.59
CA LYS A 106 -8.10 6.58 5.08
C LYS A 106 -7.23 7.51 5.94
N LEU A 107 -6.48 6.97 6.89
CA LEU A 107 -5.57 7.74 7.75
C LEU A 107 -4.56 8.55 6.92
N VAL A 108 -3.90 7.91 5.96
CA VAL A 108 -2.88 8.57 5.13
C VAL A 108 -3.49 9.57 4.17
N ARG A 109 -4.67 9.29 3.64
CA ARG A 109 -5.42 10.21 2.79
C ARG A 109 -5.86 11.46 3.57
N ASP A 110 -6.42 11.27 4.77
CA ASP A 110 -6.82 12.37 5.65
C ASP A 110 -5.62 13.25 6.04
N PHE A 111 -4.44 12.66 6.25
CA PHE A 111 -3.19 13.38 6.49
C PHE A 111 -2.81 14.33 5.35
N CYS A 112 -3.16 14.02 4.11
CA CYS A 112 -2.84 14.84 2.94
C CYS A 112 -3.90 15.89 2.62
N LEU A 113 -5.20 15.62 2.88
CA LEU A 113 -6.35 16.29 2.26
C LEU A 113 -6.36 17.81 2.34
N ASP A 114 -5.94 18.40 3.46
CA ASP A 114 -6.05 19.86 3.69
C ASP A 114 -4.85 20.63 3.13
N THR A 115 -3.86 19.95 2.57
CA THR A 115 -2.58 20.58 2.23
C THR A 115 -2.21 20.41 0.75
N VAL A 116 -2.53 19.25 0.17
CA VAL A 116 -2.12 18.91 -1.20
C VAL A 116 -3.12 19.44 -2.25
N ALA A 117 -2.66 19.63 -3.48
CA ALA A 117 -3.55 20.04 -4.58
C ALA A 117 -4.55 18.93 -4.94
N GLU A 118 -4.08 17.69 -4.98
CA GLU A 118 -4.88 16.52 -5.29
C GLU A 118 -4.25 15.27 -4.66
N VAL A 119 -5.07 14.37 -4.14
CA VAL A 119 -4.63 13.07 -3.63
C VAL A 119 -5.43 11.96 -4.30
N ARG A 120 -4.71 10.97 -4.84
CA ARG A 120 -5.28 9.72 -5.36
C ARG A 120 -4.55 8.54 -4.76
N SER A 121 -5.16 7.36 -4.84
CA SER A 121 -4.60 6.11 -4.33
C SER A 121 -4.54 5.04 -5.41
N ALA A 122 -3.46 4.25 -5.39
CA ALA A 122 -3.23 3.13 -6.27
C ALA A 122 -2.86 1.89 -5.44
N VAL A 123 -3.54 0.78 -5.69
CA VAL A 123 -3.32 -0.50 -5.02
C VAL A 123 -3.32 -1.65 -6.03
N ILE A 124 -2.60 -2.73 -5.72
CA ILE A 124 -2.71 -3.96 -6.52
C ILE A 124 -4.08 -4.59 -6.29
N TYR A 125 -4.50 -4.73 -5.05
CA TYR A 125 -5.79 -5.33 -4.71
C TYR A 125 -6.68 -4.40 -3.88
N GLU A 126 -8.00 -4.49 -4.13
CA GLU A 126 -9.01 -3.83 -3.30
C GLU A 126 -10.08 -4.84 -2.88
N LYS A 127 -10.40 -4.86 -1.59
CA LYS A 127 -11.49 -5.65 -1.02
C LYS A 127 -12.83 -4.94 -1.17
N SER A 128 -13.91 -5.70 -1.33
CA SER A 128 -15.24 -5.13 -1.50
C SER A 128 -15.69 -4.30 -0.28
N HIS A 129 -15.23 -4.66 0.91
CA HIS A 129 -15.55 -4.02 2.19
C HIS A 129 -14.63 -2.87 2.59
N SER A 130 -13.63 -2.52 1.77
CA SER A 130 -12.75 -1.39 2.05
C SER A 130 -13.51 -0.07 2.18
N LEU A 131 -13.22 0.69 3.24
CA LEU A 131 -13.79 2.01 3.51
C LEU A 131 -13.38 3.07 2.47
N VAL A 132 -12.18 2.90 1.91
CA VAL A 132 -11.67 3.77 0.85
C VAL A 132 -11.77 3.02 -0.47
N LYS A 133 -12.38 3.67 -1.45
CA LYS A 133 -12.34 3.20 -2.83
C LYS A 133 -11.21 3.91 -3.53
N CYS A 134 -10.22 3.12 -3.95
CA CYS A 134 -9.05 3.65 -4.62
C CYS A 134 -9.39 4.07 -6.07
N GLU A 135 -8.77 5.15 -6.53
CA GLU A 135 -8.92 5.62 -7.90
C GLU A 135 -8.33 4.61 -8.90
N TYR A 136 -7.24 3.95 -8.51
CA TYR A 136 -6.53 2.99 -9.36
C TYR A 136 -6.38 1.66 -8.65
N VAL A 137 -6.97 0.62 -9.22
CA VAL A 137 -6.97 -0.75 -8.69
C VAL A 137 -6.67 -1.72 -9.82
N TRP A 138 -5.66 -2.56 -9.63
CA TRP A 138 -5.36 -3.60 -10.62
C TRP A 138 -6.43 -4.70 -10.61
N LYS A 139 -6.73 -5.25 -9.41
CA LYS A 139 -7.70 -6.34 -9.27
C LYS A 139 -8.53 -6.22 -7.99
N ARG A 140 -9.82 -6.55 -8.09
CA ARG A 140 -10.72 -6.65 -6.93
C ARG A 140 -10.92 -8.11 -6.55
N THR A 141 -10.76 -8.42 -5.26
CA THR A 141 -10.98 -9.76 -4.72
C THR A 141 -11.22 -9.72 -3.23
N ASP A 142 -12.11 -10.59 -2.73
CA ASP A 142 -12.31 -10.80 -1.29
C ASP A 142 -11.54 -12.03 -0.78
N GLU A 143 -10.82 -12.74 -1.65
CA GLU A 143 -9.98 -13.86 -1.29
C GLU A 143 -8.73 -13.39 -0.54
N TRP A 144 -8.16 -14.27 0.30
CA TRP A 144 -6.85 -14.02 0.90
C TRP A 144 -5.77 -13.92 -0.17
N ILE A 145 -4.89 -12.94 -0.05
CA ILE A 145 -3.84 -12.69 -1.03
C ILE A 145 -2.49 -13.15 -0.48
N ASN A 146 -1.82 -14.01 -1.22
CA ASN A 146 -0.44 -14.40 -1.00
C ASN A 146 0.47 -13.48 -1.83
N PHE A 147 1.12 -12.53 -1.17
CA PHE A 147 2.09 -11.67 -1.83
C PHE A 147 3.48 -12.32 -1.87
N PRO A 148 4.25 -12.16 -2.97
CA PRO A 148 5.55 -12.83 -3.11
C PRO A 148 6.59 -12.39 -2.07
N TRP A 149 6.41 -11.23 -1.46
CA TRP A 149 7.28 -10.72 -0.39
C TRP A 149 6.89 -11.16 1.02
N SER A 150 5.71 -11.74 1.21
CA SER A 150 5.21 -12.09 2.55
C SER A 150 4.94 -13.58 2.77
N VAL A 151 4.86 -14.39 1.70
CA VAL A 151 4.51 -15.82 1.81
C VAL A 151 5.62 -16.71 2.39
N LEU A 152 6.86 -16.28 2.26
CA LEU A 152 7.99 -17.06 2.75
C LEU A 152 8.26 -16.78 4.24
N PRO A 153 8.78 -17.78 4.98
CA PRO A 153 9.16 -17.59 6.36
C PRO A 153 10.17 -16.46 6.55
N VAL A 154 10.16 -15.86 7.73
CA VAL A 154 11.15 -14.84 8.11
C VAL A 154 12.55 -15.47 8.09
N VAL A 155 13.48 -14.79 7.42
CA VAL A 155 14.89 -15.23 7.38
C VAL A 155 15.50 -15.08 8.78
N ARG A 156 16.14 -16.12 9.26
CA ARG A 156 16.81 -16.23 10.56
C ARG A 156 18.27 -16.62 10.38
N LYS A 157 19.04 -16.46 11.44
CA LYS A 157 20.40 -17.00 11.51
C LYS A 157 20.36 -18.52 11.36
N ALA A 158 21.35 -19.09 10.69
CA ALA A 158 21.45 -20.54 10.52
C ALA A 158 21.39 -21.29 11.86
N GLY A 159 20.50 -22.27 11.97
CA GLY A 159 20.24 -23.04 13.19
C GLY A 159 19.16 -22.49 14.12
N GLU A 160 18.61 -21.30 13.86
CA GLU A 160 17.44 -20.81 14.59
C GLU A 160 16.13 -21.43 14.04
N PRO A 161 15.09 -21.60 14.88
CA PRO A 161 13.82 -22.16 14.42
C PRO A 161 13.13 -21.23 13.42
N VAL A 162 12.53 -21.83 12.40
CA VAL A 162 11.73 -21.11 11.40
C VAL A 162 10.43 -20.64 12.04
N THR A 163 10.18 -19.34 11.97
CA THR A 163 8.90 -18.74 12.38
C THR A 163 8.13 -18.29 11.14
N PRO A 164 6.82 -18.57 11.02
CA PRO A 164 6.01 -18.01 9.94
C PRO A 164 6.04 -16.47 9.98
N SER A 165 5.84 -15.85 8.83
CA SER A 165 5.64 -14.40 8.81
C SER A 165 4.36 -14.04 9.58
N ARG A 166 4.34 -12.89 10.26
CA ARG A 166 3.14 -12.45 11.00
C ARG A 166 1.91 -12.24 10.11
N GLU A 167 2.12 -12.11 8.81
CA GLU A 167 1.07 -11.94 7.81
C GLU A 167 0.57 -13.27 7.23
N ALA A 168 1.23 -14.38 7.55
CA ALA A 168 0.84 -15.73 7.13
C ALA A 168 -0.11 -16.43 8.12
N LEU A 169 -0.42 -15.79 9.24
CA LEU A 169 -1.36 -16.24 10.28
C LEU A 169 -2.66 -15.47 10.18
#